data_6beb6aeec77fee0e23fa12b16777ff01
#
_entry.id   6beb6aeec77fee0e23fa12b16777ff01
#
_cell.length_a   1.000
_cell.length_b   1.000
_cell.length_c   1.000
_cell.angle_alpha   90.00
_cell.angle_beta   90.00
_cell.angle_gamma   90.00
#
_symmetry.space_group_name_H-M   'P 1'
#
loop_
_entity.id
_entity.type
_entity.pdbx_description
1 polymer ?
#
loop_
_entity_poly.entity_id
_entity_poly.type
_entity_poly.pdbx_seq_one_letter_code
_entity_poly.pdbx_strand_id
1 'polypeptide(L)'
;GYYNIDSANTNNYKTNVDLVIFDKKRVLKTNGEYVLKPYYIQKLRKVTVFTDYSFTEKDSPYLDSINYQGINFLAHKKIKYNPKLLSESIFIKPNEVYADSLRNLTRKHLKSLRNFKVTNIKYETVDSLNNQLDVSIFLTPLDKFSLDLETELTHSNIRDLGVSAKFSIVNRNIFKGAEIFKLSFLSSFFN
;
A
#
# COMPACT_ATOMS: atom_id res chain seq x y z
N GLY A 1 18.93 7.70 8.07
CA GLY A 1 20.32 7.48 8.53
C GLY A 1 20.60 6.01 8.72
N TYR A 2 21.80 5.55 8.38
CA TYR A 2 22.25 4.21 8.75
C TYR A 2 22.98 4.32 10.09
N TYR A 3 22.72 3.41 11.01
CA TYR A 3 23.45 3.25 12.24
C TYR A 3 24.07 1.86 12.27
N ASN A 4 25.29 1.80 12.75
CA ASN A 4 26.01 0.56 12.97
C ASN A 4 26.23 0.42 14.49
N ILE A 5 25.93 -0.76 15.02
CA ILE A 5 26.18 -1.09 16.42
C ILE A 5 27.50 -1.85 16.45
N ASP A 6 28.60 -1.16 16.71
CA ASP A 6 29.95 -1.74 16.57
C ASP A 6 30.45 -2.51 17.79
N SER A 7 29.91 -2.28 18.96
CA SER A 7 30.25 -3.08 20.12
C SER A 7 29.25 -2.93 21.28
N ALA A 8 28.79 -4.02 21.81
CA ALA A 8 28.13 -4.09 23.10
C ALA A 8 29.16 -4.49 24.14
N ASN A 9 29.62 -3.54 24.94
CA ASN A 9 30.47 -3.83 26.09
C ASN A 9 29.59 -4.02 27.32
N THR A 10 29.43 -5.24 27.79
CA THR A 10 28.64 -5.58 28.96
C THR A 10 29.53 -5.57 30.21
N ASN A 11 29.67 -4.44 30.84
CA ASN A 11 30.13 -4.35 32.22
C ASN A 11 28.96 -3.94 33.11
N ASN A 12 28.67 -4.76 34.13
CA ASN A 12 27.71 -4.50 35.18
C ASN A 12 26.28 -4.20 34.71
N TYR A 13 25.71 -5.05 33.85
CA TYR A 13 24.32 -4.93 33.35
C TYR A 13 24.00 -3.65 32.61
N LYS A 14 25.00 -2.88 32.15
CA LYS A 14 24.83 -1.73 31.27
C LYS A 14 25.41 -2.06 29.90
N THR A 15 24.58 -1.93 28.87
CA THR A 15 25.02 -2.05 27.48
C THR A 15 25.28 -0.65 26.95
N ASN A 16 26.53 -0.36 26.56
CA ASN A 16 26.85 0.86 25.84
C ASN A 16 26.63 0.61 24.35
N VAL A 17 25.81 1.47 23.75
CA VAL A 17 25.54 1.43 22.30
C VAL A 17 26.15 2.67 21.68
N ASP A 18 27.14 2.46 20.83
CA ASP A 18 27.70 3.57 20.03
C ASP A 18 26.90 3.73 18.74
N LEU A 19 26.26 4.89 18.61
CA LEU A 19 25.49 5.26 17.44
C LEU A 19 26.38 6.07 16.48
N VAL A 20 26.75 5.46 15.36
CA VAL A 20 27.48 6.17 14.29
C VAL A 20 26.50 6.60 13.22
N ILE A 21 26.34 7.90 13.03
CA ILE A 21 25.47 8.48 11.98
C ILE A 21 26.31 8.83 10.77
N PHE A 22 26.10 8.14 9.65
CA PHE A 22 26.74 8.45 8.38
C PHE A 22 25.90 9.51 7.65
N ASP A 23 26.48 10.65 7.36
CA ASP A 23 25.88 11.75 6.58
C ASP A 23 26.11 11.63 5.08
N LYS A 24 26.93 10.65 4.65
CA LYS A 24 27.32 10.41 3.25
C LYS A 24 27.20 8.94 2.87
N LYS A 25 26.71 8.70 1.65
CA LYS A 25 26.65 7.36 1.05
C LYS A 25 27.73 7.19 -0.03
N ARG A 26 28.26 5.97 -0.15
CA ARG A 26 29.11 5.59 -1.27
C ARG A 26 28.24 5.32 -2.50
N VAL A 27 28.54 5.95 -3.61
CA VAL A 27 27.88 5.72 -4.90
C VAL A 27 28.93 5.29 -5.90
N LEU A 28 28.72 4.15 -6.57
CA LEU A 28 29.58 3.65 -7.64
C LEU A 28 29.29 4.46 -8.90
N LYS A 29 30.33 5.04 -9.50
CA LYS A 29 30.24 5.66 -10.82
C LYS A 29 30.38 4.61 -11.93
N THR A 30 29.98 4.96 -13.14
CA THR A 30 30.15 4.13 -14.34
C THR A 30 31.57 3.72 -14.65
N ASN A 31 32.55 4.46 -14.17
CA ASN A 31 34.01 4.16 -14.30
C ASN A 31 34.55 3.24 -13.20
N GLY A 32 33.71 2.71 -12.31
CA GLY A 32 34.13 1.82 -11.22
C GLY A 32 34.65 2.53 -9.95
N GLU A 33 34.71 3.85 -9.91
CA GLU A 33 35.12 4.60 -8.72
C GLU A 33 33.98 4.87 -7.77
N TYR A 34 34.25 4.87 -6.47
CA TYR A 34 33.31 5.26 -5.44
C TYR A 34 33.41 6.74 -5.12
N VAL A 35 32.24 7.42 -5.10
CA VAL A 35 32.12 8.80 -4.67
C VAL A 35 31.24 8.89 -3.45
N LEU A 36 31.64 9.69 -2.47
CA LEU A 36 30.85 10.02 -1.30
C LEU A 36 29.85 11.11 -1.67
N LYS A 37 28.57 10.79 -1.67
CA LYS A 37 27.48 11.77 -1.85
C LYS A 37 26.76 12.00 -0.51
N PRO A 38 26.41 13.26 -0.18
CA PRO A 38 25.63 13.54 1.01
C PRO A 38 24.25 12.90 0.91
N TYR A 39 23.64 12.59 2.06
CA TYR A 39 22.24 12.27 2.13
C TYR A 39 21.42 13.56 2.07
N TYR A 40 20.51 13.62 1.12
CA TYR A 40 19.59 14.75 1.01
C TYR A 40 18.25 14.38 1.63
N ILE A 41 17.64 15.33 2.32
CA ILE A 41 16.24 15.22 2.72
C ILE A 41 15.40 15.27 1.43
N GLN A 42 14.73 14.17 1.12
CA GLN A 42 13.90 14.04 -0.06
C GLN A 42 12.55 14.70 0.17
N LYS A 43 12.08 15.52 -0.76
CA LYS A 43 10.74 16.10 -0.77
C LYS A 43 9.89 15.46 -1.85
N LEU A 44 8.62 15.31 -1.59
CA LEU A 44 7.66 14.76 -2.54
C LEU A 44 7.18 15.87 -3.47
N ARG A 45 7.46 15.76 -4.76
CA ARG A 45 7.06 16.75 -5.76
C ARG A 45 5.63 16.51 -6.23
N LYS A 46 5.36 15.32 -6.71
CA LYS A 46 4.08 14.94 -7.31
C LYS A 46 3.60 13.63 -6.73
N VAL A 47 2.31 13.54 -6.43
CA VAL A 47 1.66 12.30 -6.02
C VAL A 47 0.59 11.95 -7.04
N THR A 48 0.72 10.78 -7.67
CA THR A 48 -0.22 10.28 -8.67
C THR A 48 -0.78 8.94 -8.23
N VAL A 49 -2.09 8.79 -8.33
CA VAL A 49 -2.83 7.57 -7.96
C VAL A 49 -3.48 6.99 -9.19
N PHE A 50 -3.09 5.79 -9.57
CA PHE A 50 -3.68 5.03 -10.66
C PHE A 50 -4.76 4.12 -10.06
N THR A 51 -6.04 4.47 -10.27
CA THR A 51 -7.17 3.90 -9.50
C THR A 51 -7.71 2.59 -10.06
N ASP A 52 -7.33 2.22 -11.27
CA ASP A 52 -7.75 0.98 -11.96
C ASP A 52 -6.56 0.28 -12.63
N TYR A 53 -5.40 0.35 -11.99
CA TYR A 53 -4.18 -0.25 -12.53
C TYR A 53 -4.34 -1.74 -12.78
N SER A 54 -4.00 -2.17 -14.00
CA SER A 54 -3.86 -3.56 -14.41
C SER A 54 -2.53 -3.75 -15.11
N PHE A 55 -1.87 -4.87 -14.85
CA PHE A 55 -0.61 -5.17 -15.52
C PHE A 55 -0.78 -5.34 -17.03
N THR A 56 -1.94 -5.82 -17.47
CA THR A 56 -2.28 -6.03 -18.90
C THR A 56 -2.58 -4.75 -19.65
N GLU A 57 -3.02 -3.69 -18.94
CA GLU A 57 -3.37 -2.38 -19.53
C GLU A 57 -2.32 -1.30 -19.22
N LYS A 58 -1.12 -1.71 -18.78
CA LYS A 58 -0.06 -0.80 -18.32
C LYS A 58 0.30 0.30 -19.34
N ASP A 59 0.33 -0.05 -20.61
CA ASP A 59 0.73 0.86 -21.70
C ASP A 59 -0.47 1.56 -22.37
N SER A 60 -1.68 1.34 -21.86
CA SER A 60 -2.90 2.00 -22.35
C SER A 60 -3.00 3.43 -21.82
N PRO A 61 -3.58 4.36 -22.58
CA PRO A 61 -3.76 5.74 -22.15
C PRO A 61 -4.74 5.85 -20.99
N TYR A 62 -4.47 6.80 -20.08
CA TYR A 62 -5.42 7.17 -19.02
C TYR A 62 -6.41 8.18 -19.59
N LEU A 63 -7.71 7.85 -19.54
CA LEU A 63 -8.78 8.64 -20.17
C LEU A 63 -9.50 9.55 -19.17
N ASP A 64 -9.43 9.26 -17.88
CA ASP A 64 -10.08 10.04 -16.83
C ASP A 64 -9.06 10.51 -15.79
N SER A 65 -9.15 11.78 -15.41
CA SER A 65 -8.24 12.38 -14.45
C SER A 65 -8.96 13.41 -13.57
N ILE A 66 -8.68 13.36 -12.27
CA ILE A 66 -9.18 14.33 -11.28
C ILE A 66 -8.03 14.75 -10.39
N ASN A 67 -7.83 16.05 -10.21
CA ASN A 67 -6.94 16.57 -9.16
C ASN A 67 -7.76 16.89 -7.91
N TYR A 68 -7.38 16.34 -6.78
CA TYR A 68 -8.00 16.61 -5.50
C TYR A 68 -6.93 16.78 -4.43
N GLN A 69 -6.91 17.93 -3.77
CA GLN A 69 -5.91 18.28 -2.73
C GLN A 69 -4.45 18.09 -3.17
N GLY A 70 -4.13 18.40 -4.43
CA GLY A 70 -2.78 18.26 -4.99
C GLY A 70 -2.41 16.82 -5.40
N ILE A 71 -3.27 15.83 -5.15
CA ILE A 71 -3.09 14.45 -5.60
C ILE A 71 -3.79 14.28 -6.95
N ASN A 72 -3.07 13.72 -7.93
CA ASN A 72 -3.64 13.42 -9.25
C ASN A 72 -4.16 11.98 -9.26
N PHE A 73 -5.47 11.82 -9.45
CA PHE A 73 -6.11 10.52 -9.64
C PHE A 73 -6.30 10.26 -11.13
N LEU A 74 -5.85 9.11 -11.61
CA LEU A 74 -5.92 8.69 -13.00
C LEU A 74 -6.64 7.35 -13.12
N ALA A 75 -7.41 7.18 -14.21
CA ALA A 75 -8.02 5.91 -14.57
C ALA A 75 -7.95 5.66 -16.09
N HIS A 76 -7.79 4.42 -16.52
CA HIS A 76 -7.85 4.03 -17.93
C HIS A 76 -9.24 4.24 -18.52
N LYS A 77 -10.29 4.03 -17.74
CA LYS A 77 -11.70 4.20 -18.19
C LYS A 77 -12.38 5.34 -17.45
N LYS A 78 -12.77 5.13 -16.22
CA LYS A 78 -13.45 6.10 -15.37
C LYS A 78 -13.08 5.88 -13.91
N ILE A 79 -12.86 6.98 -13.19
CA ILE A 79 -12.60 6.94 -11.75
C ILE A 79 -13.86 6.46 -11.03
N LYS A 80 -13.76 5.27 -10.42
CA LYS A 80 -14.87 4.57 -9.75
C LYS A 80 -14.97 4.90 -8.26
N TYR A 81 -13.92 5.48 -7.67
CA TYR A 81 -13.85 5.78 -6.24
C TYR A 81 -13.92 7.28 -6.02
N ASN A 82 -14.53 7.70 -4.91
CA ASN A 82 -14.56 9.09 -4.52
C ASN A 82 -13.13 9.58 -4.21
N PRO A 83 -12.61 10.62 -4.90
CA PRO A 83 -11.27 11.14 -4.66
C PRO A 83 -11.05 11.63 -3.22
N LYS A 84 -12.09 12.15 -2.56
CA LYS A 84 -12.03 12.54 -1.16
C LYS A 84 -11.70 11.35 -0.26
N LEU A 85 -12.40 10.23 -0.41
CA LEU A 85 -12.16 9.01 0.37
C LEU A 85 -10.73 8.50 0.19
N LEU A 86 -10.27 8.44 -1.07
CA LEU A 86 -8.92 7.98 -1.37
C LEU A 86 -7.87 8.94 -0.79
N SER A 87 -8.09 10.25 -0.89
CA SER A 87 -7.15 11.24 -0.35
C SER A 87 -7.04 11.17 1.18
N GLU A 88 -8.12 10.86 1.89
CA GLU A 88 -8.13 10.64 3.34
C GLU A 88 -7.38 9.36 3.76
N SER A 89 -7.30 8.38 2.86
CA SER A 89 -6.55 7.12 3.07
C SER A 89 -5.08 7.23 2.68
N ILE A 90 -4.66 8.33 2.04
CA ILE A 90 -3.31 8.57 1.54
C ILE A 90 -2.63 9.64 2.42
N PHE A 91 -1.64 9.22 3.19
CA PHE A 91 -0.86 10.08 4.09
C PHE A 91 0.37 10.69 3.41
N ILE A 92 0.65 10.28 2.18
CA ILE A 92 1.72 10.82 1.35
C ILE A 92 1.16 12.04 0.62
N LYS A 93 1.63 13.23 0.96
CA LYS A 93 1.15 14.49 0.35
C LYS A 93 2.24 15.19 -0.45
N PRO A 94 1.88 15.93 -1.51
CA PRO A 94 2.84 16.75 -2.24
C PRO A 94 3.48 17.80 -1.33
N ASN A 95 4.73 18.16 -1.63
CA ASN A 95 5.57 19.12 -0.91
C ASN A 95 6.00 18.71 0.50
N GLU A 96 5.59 17.55 1.00
CA GLU A 96 6.05 17.00 2.28
C GLU A 96 7.40 16.28 2.14
N VAL A 97 8.07 16.10 3.28
CA VAL A 97 9.30 15.33 3.37
C VAL A 97 8.97 13.83 3.27
N TYR A 98 9.80 13.10 2.51
CA TYR A 98 9.69 11.64 2.44
C TYR A 98 9.86 11.01 3.83
N ALA A 99 8.92 10.17 4.21
CA ALA A 99 9.01 9.33 5.40
C ALA A 99 8.44 7.92 5.09
N ASP A 100 9.22 6.88 5.38
CA ASP A 100 8.78 5.49 5.11
C ASP A 100 7.58 5.09 5.99
N SER A 101 7.45 5.68 7.17
CA SER A 101 6.28 5.52 8.03
C SER A 101 4.97 5.91 7.34
N LEU A 102 4.95 7.03 6.59
CA LEU A 102 3.78 7.48 5.83
C LEU A 102 3.44 6.55 4.67
N ARG A 103 4.46 5.95 4.03
CA ARG A 103 4.28 4.90 3.03
C ARG A 103 3.56 3.68 3.61
N ASN A 104 4.05 3.20 4.76
CA ASN A 104 3.47 2.03 5.42
C ASN A 104 2.06 2.32 5.94
N LEU A 105 1.82 3.50 6.48
CA LEU A 105 0.51 3.95 6.93
C LEU A 105 -0.48 4.03 5.75
N THR A 106 -0.11 4.67 4.65
CA THR A 106 -0.91 4.74 3.42
C THR A 106 -1.26 3.34 2.90
N ARG A 107 -0.27 2.44 2.83
CA ARG A 107 -0.51 1.06 2.40
C ARG A 107 -1.50 0.33 3.31
N LYS A 108 -1.35 0.50 4.63
CA LYS A 108 -2.25 -0.12 5.62
C LYS A 108 -3.68 0.38 5.46
N HIS A 109 -3.88 1.70 5.34
CA HIS A 109 -5.20 2.29 5.18
C HIS A 109 -5.86 1.90 3.85
N LEU A 110 -5.15 1.97 2.72
CA LEU A 110 -5.69 1.54 1.43
C LEU A 110 -6.06 0.05 1.42
N LYS A 111 -5.27 -0.82 2.08
CA LYS A 111 -5.61 -2.24 2.25
C LYS A 111 -6.84 -2.45 3.13
N SER A 112 -7.02 -1.64 4.16
CA SER A 112 -8.17 -1.76 5.07
C SER A 112 -9.51 -1.48 4.40
N LEU A 113 -9.53 -0.75 3.28
CA LEU A 113 -10.73 -0.56 2.47
C LEU A 113 -11.24 -1.86 1.85
N ARG A 114 -10.41 -2.91 1.73
CA ARG A 114 -10.76 -4.24 1.16
C ARG A 114 -11.38 -4.18 -0.24
N ASN A 115 -11.10 -3.12 -0.96
CA ASN A 115 -11.57 -2.88 -2.32
C ASN A 115 -10.47 -3.08 -3.37
N PHE A 116 -9.21 -3.22 -2.92
CA PHE A 116 -8.06 -3.33 -3.79
C PHE A 116 -7.34 -4.68 -3.59
N LYS A 117 -7.10 -5.38 -4.68
CA LYS A 117 -6.30 -6.62 -4.74
C LYS A 117 -4.82 -6.32 -4.54
N VAL A 118 -4.34 -5.29 -5.21
CA VAL A 118 -2.95 -4.82 -5.14
C VAL A 118 -2.91 -3.36 -4.76
N THR A 119 -2.01 -3.02 -3.85
CA THR A 119 -1.65 -1.64 -3.51
C THR A 119 -0.14 -1.54 -3.54
N ASN A 120 0.40 -0.90 -4.57
CA ASN A 120 1.83 -0.69 -4.73
C ASN A 120 2.16 0.80 -4.72
N ILE A 121 3.23 1.18 -4.03
CA ILE A 121 3.70 2.57 -3.92
C ILE A 121 5.14 2.61 -4.39
N LYS A 122 5.38 3.35 -5.48
CA LYS A 122 6.69 3.51 -6.10
C LYS A 122 7.14 4.95 -5.97
N TYR A 123 8.43 5.14 -5.66
CA TYR A 123 9.08 6.43 -5.63
C TYR A 123 10.12 6.50 -6.74
N GLU A 124 10.14 7.57 -7.47
CA GLU A 124 11.09 7.82 -8.56
C GLU A 124 11.81 9.14 -8.32
N THR A 125 13.12 9.10 -8.40
CA THR A 125 13.93 10.31 -8.30
C THR A 125 13.81 11.13 -9.57
N VAL A 126 13.73 12.45 -9.42
CA VAL A 126 13.73 13.37 -10.55
C VAL A 126 15.17 13.76 -10.82
N ASP A 127 15.75 13.28 -11.92
CA ASP A 127 17.19 13.42 -12.24
C ASP A 127 17.69 14.85 -12.26
N SER A 128 16.86 15.82 -12.64
CA SER A 128 17.19 17.24 -12.66
C SER A 128 17.14 17.92 -11.28
N LEU A 129 16.59 17.23 -10.26
CA LEU A 129 16.32 17.78 -8.93
C LEU A 129 16.78 16.79 -7.85
N ASN A 130 17.99 16.95 -7.36
CA ASN A 130 18.69 16.00 -6.47
C ASN A 130 17.97 15.60 -5.17
N ASN A 131 16.89 16.28 -4.80
CA ASN A 131 16.17 16.08 -3.54
C ASN A 131 14.66 15.96 -3.70
N GLN A 132 14.16 15.69 -4.91
CA GLN A 132 12.74 15.53 -5.16
C GLN A 132 12.38 14.13 -5.66
N LEU A 133 11.21 13.65 -5.19
CA LEU A 133 10.64 12.37 -5.55
C LEU A 133 9.25 12.56 -6.15
N ASP A 134 8.99 11.85 -7.23
CA ASP A 134 7.63 11.61 -7.71
C ASP A 134 7.12 10.31 -7.12
N VAL A 135 5.86 10.31 -6.72
CA VAL A 135 5.20 9.15 -6.11
C VAL A 135 4.08 8.66 -6.99
N SER A 136 4.13 7.37 -7.29
CA SER A 136 3.10 6.65 -8.03
C SER A 136 2.47 5.58 -7.13
N ILE A 137 1.15 5.67 -6.92
CA ILE A 137 0.36 4.72 -6.15
C ILE A 137 -0.51 3.94 -7.12
N PHE A 138 -0.27 2.65 -7.24
CA PHE A 138 -0.99 1.76 -8.13
C PHE A 138 -2.00 0.94 -7.35
N LEU A 139 -3.28 1.10 -7.68
CA LEU A 139 -4.40 0.39 -7.07
C LEU A 139 -5.04 -0.52 -8.10
N THR A 140 -5.04 -1.83 -7.85
CA THR A 140 -5.77 -2.80 -8.65
C THR A 140 -7.07 -3.13 -7.93
N PRO A 141 -8.24 -2.70 -8.44
CA PRO A 141 -9.52 -2.99 -7.81
C PRO A 141 -9.81 -4.49 -7.76
N LEU A 142 -10.53 -4.91 -6.73
CA LEU A 142 -11.22 -6.20 -6.71
C LEU A 142 -12.48 -6.15 -7.58
N ASP A 143 -12.98 -7.30 -7.98
CA ASP A 143 -14.23 -7.42 -8.71
C ASP A 143 -15.39 -6.84 -7.91
N LYS A 144 -16.28 -6.11 -8.60
CA LYS A 144 -17.45 -5.49 -7.98
C LYS A 144 -18.35 -6.52 -7.30
N PHE A 145 -18.50 -7.68 -7.94
CA PHE A 145 -19.30 -8.79 -7.40
C PHE A 145 -18.41 -9.99 -7.19
N SER A 146 -18.59 -10.67 -6.06
CA SER A 146 -18.02 -12.00 -5.82
C SER A 146 -19.01 -12.89 -5.10
N LEU A 147 -18.92 -14.20 -5.37
CA LEU A 147 -19.65 -15.24 -4.70
C LEU A 147 -18.64 -16.07 -3.90
N ASP A 148 -18.91 -16.26 -2.63
CA ASP A 148 -18.07 -17.08 -1.77
C ASP A 148 -18.89 -18.28 -1.27
N LEU A 149 -18.32 -19.47 -1.36
CA LEU A 149 -18.89 -20.71 -0.80
C LEU A 149 -17.88 -21.27 0.21
N GLU A 150 -18.27 -21.32 1.46
CA GLU A 150 -17.50 -21.90 2.55
C GLU A 150 -18.23 -23.17 3.04
N THR A 151 -17.53 -24.29 3.14
CA THR A 151 -18.06 -25.54 3.70
C THR A 151 -17.21 -25.96 4.89
N GLU A 152 -17.85 -26.42 5.97
CA GLU A 152 -17.16 -26.83 7.19
C GLU A 152 -17.72 -28.18 7.64
N LEU A 153 -16.82 -29.10 8.00
CA LEU A 153 -17.12 -30.37 8.65
C LEU A 153 -16.71 -30.25 10.10
N THR A 154 -17.65 -30.48 11.02
CA THR A 154 -17.42 -30.43 12.44
C THR A 154 -17.67 -31.79 13.05
N HIS A 155 -16.74 -32.31 13.86
CA HIS A 155 -16.90 -33.49 14.67
C HIS A 155 -16.65 -33.12 16.13
N SER A 156 -17.56 -33.56 17.01
CA SER A 156 -17.38 -33.36 18.45
C SER A 156 -17.80 -34.61 19.21
N ASN A 157 -17.25 -34.80 20.42
CA ASN A 157 -17.56 -35.91 21.30
C ASN A 157 -19.01 -35.90 21.81
N ILE A 158 -19.77 -34.83 21.55
CA ILE A 158 -21.19 -34.66 21.97
C ILE A 158 -22.13 -34.84 20.79
N ARG A 159 -21.66 -34.57 19.55
CA ARG A 159 -22.40 -34.70 18.31
C ARG A 159 -21.52 -35.39 17.28
N ASP A 160 -22.02 -36.48 16.71
CA ASP A 160 -21.20 -37.39 15.90
C ASP A 160 -20.65 -36.73 14.64
N LEU A 161 -21.47 -36.01 13.90
CA LEU A 161 -21.02 -35.33 12.68
C LEU A 161 -21.89 -34.09 12.40
N GLY A 162 -21.28 -32.98 12.11
CA GLY A 162 -21.92 -31.75 11.65
C GLY A 162 -21.38 -31.32 10.29
N VAL A 163 -22.25 -30.90 9.42
CA VAL A 163 -21.90 -30.29 8.14
C VAL A 163 -22.53 -28.92 8.07
N SER A 164 -21.76 -27.91 7.78
CA SER A 164 -22.26 -26.56 7.51
C SER A 164 -21.82 -26.07 6.14
N ALA A 165 -22.70 -25.32 5.49
CA ALA A 165 -22.43 -24.65 4.24
C ALA A 165 -22.87 -23.19 4.34
N LYS A 166 -21.98 -22.27 3.97
CA LYS A 166 -22.25 -20.85 3.96
C LYS A 166 -22.03 -20.30 2.56
N PHE A 167 -23.06 -19.73 2.01
CA PHE A 167 -23.07 -19.04 0.74
C PHE A 167 -23.09 -17.52 0.97
N SER A 168 -22.21 -16.79 0.32
CA SER A 168 -22.15 -15.33 0.48
C SER A 168 -22.08 -14.63 -0.88
N ILE A 169 -22.83 -13.55 -1.00
CA ILE A 169 -22.80 -12.61 -2.12
C ILE A 169 -22.14 -11.33 -1.61
N VAL A 170 -21.09 -10.89 -2.28
CA VAL A 170 -20.38 -9.65 -1.95
C VAL A 170 -20.52 -8.67 -3.10
N ASN A 171 -20.92 -7.43 -2.78
CA ASN A 171 -20.92 -6.31 -3.72
C ASN A 171 -20.08 -5.19 -3.14
N ARG A 172 -19.11 -4.70 -3.93
CA ARG A 172 -18.14 -3.68 -3.52
C ARG A 172 -18.38 -2.37 -4.23
N ASN A 173 -18.13 -1.27 -3.51
CA ASN A 173 -18.11 0.09 -4.05
C ASN A 173 -19.42 0.48 -4.76
N ILE A 174 -20.55 0.28 -4.10
CA ILE A 174 -21.89 0.56 -4.63
C ILE A 174 -22.05 2.07 -4.88
N PHE A 175 -21.67 2.90 -3.89
CA PHE A 175 -21.84 4.36 -3.88
C PHE A 175 -20.52 5.12 -4.05
N LYS A 176 -19.47 4.48 -4.60
CA LYS A 176 -18.11 5.04 -4.79
C LYS A 176 -17.34 5.36 -3.50
N GLY A 177 -17.84 4.95 -2.35
CA GLY A 177 -17.23 5.14 -1.03
C GLY A 177 -16.43 3.93 -0.55
N ALA A 178 -16.06 3.00 -1.46
CA ALA A 178 -15.38 1.75 -1.15
C ALA A 178 -16.14 0.86 -0.14
N GLU A 179 -17.45 0.96 -0.10
CA GLU A 179 -18.31 0.16 0.76
C GLU A 179 -18.29 -1.32 0.34
N ILE A 180 -18.49 -2.19 1.31
CA ILE A 180 -18.65 -3.63 1.09
C ILE A 180 -20.01 -4.05 1.65
N PHE A 181 -20.87 -4.48 0.76
CA PHE A 181 -22.13 -5.16 1.14
C PHE A 181 -21.92 -6.66 1.00
N LYS A 182 -22.10 -7.41 2.10
CA LYS A 182 -22.02 -8.86 2.11
C LYS A 182 -23.31 -9.43 2.66
N LEU A 183 -23.99 -10.26 1.86
CA LEU A 183 -25.15 -11.05 2.27
C LEU A 183 -24.71 -12.51 2.36
N SER A 184 -24.97 -13.16 3.50
CA SER A 184 -24.56 -14.54 3.74
C SER A 184 -25.76 -15.39 4.21
N PHE A 185 -25.84 -16.60 3.66
CA PHE A 185 -26.78 -17.64 4.06
C PHE A 185 -25.98 -18.80 4.66
N LEU A 186 -26.31 -19.20 5.87
CA LEU A 186 -25.68 -20.33 6.56
C LEU A 186 -26.75 -21.43 6.78
N SER A 187 -26.39 -22.63 6.37
CA SER A 187 -27.17 -23.84 6.68
C SER A 187 -26.29 -24.84 7.41
N SER A 188 -26.79 -25.44 8.48
CA SER A 188 -26.08 -26.42 9.29
C SER A 188 -26.94 -27.64 9.53
N PHE A 189 -26.36 -28.80 9.35
CA PHE A 189 -26.97 -30.08 9.61
C PHE A 189 -26.14 -30.85 10.63
N PHE A 190 -26.76 -31.35 11.65
CA PHE A 190 -26.14 -32.16 12.69
C PHE A 190 -26.89 -33.48 12.79
N ASN A 191 -26.16 -34.58 12.89
CA ASN A 191 -26.71 -35.91 13.17
C ASN A 191 -26.51 -36.24 14.65
#